data_d7f54f44433753bae9734bbb092745ae
#
_entry.id   d7f54f44433753bae9734bbb092745ae
#
_cell.length_a   1.000
_cell.length_b   1.000
_cell.length_c   1.000
_cell.angle_alpha   90.00
_cell.angle_beta   90.00
_cell.angle_gamma   90.00
#
_symmetry.space_group_name_H-M   'P 1'
#
loop_
_entity.id
_entity.type
_entity.pdbx_description
1 polymer ?
#
loop_
_entity_poly.entity_id
_entity_poly.type
_entity_poly.pdbx_seq_one_letter_code
_entity_poly.pdbx_strand_id
1 'polypeptide(L)'
;VKRMFLELYAIENDKCKVIYNLIDKNVIQRLAISNNAIKRKFTICMVGRLNRQKRYDRALKVAKRLKSDGCDFDLWIIGEGSLEKSLKAMSHEYGMDDCVHFLGFQKPSYPYMKEADIYLNTSEAEGYPLVVCEALCLGLAIVATDISGASEILASSEYGLLVSEKEEDIYNGLKRLM
;
A
#
# COMPACT_ATOMS: atom_id res chain seq x y z
N VAL A 1 -1.10 -6.04 18.51
CA VAL A 1 -0.77 -4.81 19.29
C VAL A 1 -1.21 -4.94 20.75
N LYS A 2 -2.51 -5.17 21.09
CA LYS A 2 -2.99 -5.27 22.47
C LYS A 2 -2.20 -6.28 23.30
N ARG A 3 -2.04 -7.52 22.80
CA ARG A 3 -1.32 -8.60 23.51
C ARG A 3 0.11 -8.17 23.89
N MET A 4 0.86 -7.63 22.95
CA MET A 4 2.23 -7.14 23.18
C MET A 4 2.26 -6.02 24.22
N PHE A 5 1.27 -5.11 24.21
CA PHE A 5 1.17 -4.02 25.17
C PHE A 5 0.91 -4.55 26.58
N LEU A 6 0.00 -5.52 26.73
CA LEU A 6 -0.31 -6.16 28.02
C LEU A 6 0.90 -6.87 28.60
N GLU A 7 1.64 -7.61 27.77
CA GLU A 7 2.86 -8.31 28.18
C GLU A 7 3.98 -7.34 28.60
N LEU A 8 4.19 -6.26 27.81
CA LEU A 8 5.26 -5.28 28.04
C LEU A 8 5.05 -4.46 29.32
N TYR A 9 3.81 -4.12 29.62
CA TYR A 9 3.47 -3.26 30.77
C TYR A 9 2.81 -3.99 31.94
N ALA A 10 2.71 -5.33 31.91
CA ALA A 10 2.08 -6.16 32.93
C ALA A 10 0.67 -5.66 33.34
N ILE A 11 -0.13 -5.25 32.36
CA ILE A 11 -1.49 -4.73 32.58
C ILE A 11 -2.51 -5.86 32.46
N GLU A 12 -3.50 -5.89 33.37
CA GLU A 12 -4.60 -6.84 33.31
C GLU A 12 -5.47 -6.61 32.05
N ASN A 13 -5.93 -7.70 31.44
CA ASN A 13 -6.61 -7.65 30.14
C ASN A 13 -7.92 -6.84 30.15
N ASP A 14 -8.63 -6.80 31.28
CA ASP A 14 -9.88 -6.05 31.48
C ASP A 14 -9.66 -4.51 31.54
N LYS A 15 -8.43 -4.09 31.90
CA LYS A 15 -8.05 -2.67 31.96
C LYS A 15 -7.65 -2.10 30.61
N CYS A 16 -7.57 -2.91 29.54
CA CYS A 16 -7.16 -2.48 28.22
C CYS A 16 -8.21 -2.85 27.16
N LYS A 17 -8.78 -1.84 26.50
CA LYS A 17 -9.71 -2.01 25.39
C LYS A 17 -9.07 -1.56 24.07
N VAL A 18 -9.30 -2.33 23.01
CA VAL A 18 -8.97 -1.93 21.64
C VAL A 18 -10.13 -1.12 21.08
N ILE A 19 -9.81 0.06 20.55
CA ILE A 19 -10.75 0.90 19.80
C ILE A 19 -10.16 1.08 18.42
N TYR A 20 -10.88 0.59 17.40
CA TYR A 20 -10.47 0.73 16.01
C TYR A 20 -10.76 2.14 15.49
N ASN A 21 -9.93 2.57 14.55
CA ASN A 21 -10.20 3.82 13.84
C ASN A 21 -11.49 3.69 13.03
N LEU A 22 -12.31 4.74 13.09
CA LEU A 22 -13.53 4.81 12.30
C LEU A 22 -13.18 5.12 10.84
N ILE A 23 -13.78 4.37 9.93
CA ILE A 23 -13.69 4.56 8.48
C ILE A 23 -15.10 4.80 7.95
N ASP A 24 -15.33 5.95 7.33
CA ASP A 24 -16.60 6.24 6.66
C ASP A 24 -16.47 5.94 5.15
N LYS A 25 -16.97 4.76 4.77
CA LYS A 25 -16.97 4.30 3.37
C LYS A 25 -17.66 5.29 2.45
N ASN A 26 -18.78 5.88 2.86
CA ASN A 26 -19.56 6.78 2.00
C ASN A 26 -18.80 8.08 1.72
N VAL A 27 -18.09 8.60 2.73
CA VAL A 27 -17.24 9.79 2.58
C VAL A 27 -16.08 9.47 1.62
N ILE A 28 -15.40 8.33 1.79
CA ILE A 28 -14.29 7.91 0.92
C ILE A 28 -14.78 7.78 -0.53
N GLN A 29 -15.87 7.05 -0.77
CA GLN A 29 -16.41 6.83 -2.12
C GLN A 29 -16.85 8.14 -2.78
N ARG A 30 -17.47 9.06 -2.03
CA ARG A 30 -17.86 10.38 -2.54
C ARG A 30 -16.65 11.22 -2.93
N LEU A 31 -15.60 11.23 -2.10
CA LEU A 31 -14.37 11.99 -2.35
C LEU A 31 -13.48 11.35 -3.43
N ALA A 32 -13.75 10.09 -3.80
CA ALA A 32 -13.04 9.41 -4.88
C ALA A 32 -13.60 9.73 -6.27
N ILE A 33 -14.72 10.46 -6.37
CA ILE A 33 -15.28 10.85 -7.65
C ILE A 33 -14.34 11.87 -8.30
N SER A 34 -13.82 11.54 -9.48
CA SER A 34 -12.99 12.42 -10.31
C SER A 34 -13.56 12.48 -11.70
N ASN A 35 -13.51 13.67 -12.30
CA ASN A 35 -13.91 13.87 -13.69
C ASN A 35 -12.72 13.71 -14.67
N ASN A 36 -11.54 13.44 -14.16
CA ASN A 36 -10.32 13.31 -14.94
C ASN A 36 -9.88 11.84 -14.99
N ALA A 37 -10.09 11.18 -16.10
CA ALA A 37 -9.49 9.87 -16.34
C ALA A 37 -7.97 10.00 -16.48
N ILE A 38 -7.24 9.53 -15.48
CA ILE A 38 -5.76 9.63 -15.43
C ILE A 38 -5.14 8.31 -15.92
N LYS A 39 -5.86 7.20 -15.73
CA LYS A 39 -5.37 5.84 -16.01
C LYS A 39 -5.26 5.58 -17.51
N ARG A 40 -4.14 5.02 -17.93
CA ARG A 40 -3.88 4.57 -19.32
C ARG A 40 -3.44 3.11 -19.40
N LYS A 41 -2.88 2.55 -18.31
CA LYS A 41 -2.33 1.20 -18.21
C LYS A 41 -2.85 0.51 -16.97
N PHE A 42 -2.55 -0.79 -16.83
CA PHE A 42 -2.72 -1.48 -15.56
C PHE A 42 -1.92 -0.75 -14.47
N THR A 43 -2.59 -0.35 -13.41
CA THR A 43 -2.01 0.57 -12.44
C THR A 43 -1.95 -0.03 -11.03
N ILE A 44 -0.74 -0.04 -10.48
CA ILE A 44 -0.49 -0.37 -9.08
C ILE A 44 -0.31 0.95 -8.33
N CYS A 45 -1.02 1.16 -7.23
CA CYS A 45 -0.84 2.36 -6.41
C CYS A 45 -0.31 2.03 -5.01
N MET A 46 0.49 2.94 -4.50
CA MET A 46 0.99 2.98 -3.12
C MET A 46 0.72 4.36 -2.55
N VAL A 47 0.21 4.42 -1.32
CA VAL A 47 -0.12 5.69 -0.65
C VAL A 47 0.47 5.72 0.74
N GLY A 48 1.20 6.78 1.06
CA GLY A 48 1.74 6.98 2.40
C GLY A 48 3.02 7.81 2.44
N ARG A 49 3.52 8.04 3.65
CA ARG A 49 4.76 8.78 3.86
C ARG A 49 5.96 8.03 3.28
N LEU A 50 6.79 8.70 2.50
CA LEU A 50 8.01 8.12 1.92
C LEU A 50 9.12 8.03 2.98
N ASN A 51 9.03 7.01 3.83
CA ASN A 51 9.95 6.72 4.92
C ASN A 51 10.41 5.25 4.89
N ARG A 52 11.37 4.91 5.75
CA ARG A 52 11.95 3.56 5.83
C ARG A 52 10.90 2.49 6.14
N GLN A 53 9.96 2.77 7.04
CA GLN A 53 8.94 1.82 7.49
C GLN A 53 8.05 1.31 6.36
N LYS A 54 7.75 2.16 5.37
CA LYS A 54 6.88 1.83 4.23
C LYS A 54 7.54 0.99 3.14
N ARG A 55 8.88 0.87 3.17
CA ARG A 55 9.66 -0.01 2.30
C ARG A 55 9.34 0.11 0.81
N TYR A 56 9.23 1.34 0.32
CA TYR A 56 9.08 1.62 -1.12
C TYR A 56 10.25 1.07 -1.96
N ASP A 57 11.42 0.89 -1.35
CA ASP A 57 12.57 0.23 -1.96
C ASP A 57 12.25 -1.19 -2.45
N ARG A 58 11.50 -1.97 -1.66
CA ARG A 58 11.03 -3.31 -2.07
C ARG A 58 10.11 -3.23 -3.28
N ALA A 59 9.16 -2.30 -3.27
CA ALA A 59 8.23 -2.11 -4.38
C ALA A 59 8.96 -1.75 -5.68
N LEU A 60 9.96 -0.87 -5.63
CA LEU A 60 10.76 -0.50 -6.81
C LEU A 60 11.57 -1.68 -7.36
N LYS A 61 12.14 -2.53 -6.51
CA LYS A 61 12.84 -3.73 -6.96
C LYS A 61 11.91 -4.74 -7.63
N VAL A 62 10.72 -4.92 -7.06
CA VAL A 62 9.69 -5.78 -7.64
C VAL A 62 9.19 -5.20 -8.96
N ALA A 63 8.96 -3.90 -9.04
CA ALA A 63 8.56 -3.20 -10.27
C ALA A 63 9.62 -3.36 -11.38
N LYS A 64 10.92 -3.25 -11.04
CA LYS A 64 12.01 -3.52 -11.98
C LYS A 64 11.91 -4.92 -12.58
N ARG A 65 11.65 -5.93 -11.74
CA ARG A 65 11.49 -7.31 -12.19
C ARG A 65 10.26 -7.48 -13.08
N LEU A 66 9.10 -6.95 -12.68
CA LEU A 66 7.88 -6.97 -13.49
C LEU A 66 8.13 -6.37 -14.88
N LYS A 67 8.81 -5.23 -14.95
CA LYS A 67 9.18 -4.59 -16.22
C LYS A 67 10.12 -5.45 -17.04
N SER A 68 11.13 -6.08 -16.42
CA SER A 68 12.07 -6.99 -17.10
C SER A 68 11.36 -8.23 -17.69
N ASP A 69 10.27 -8.67 -17.05
CA ASP A 69 9.45 -9.79 -17.50
C ASP A 69 8.38 -9.36 -18.54
N GLY A 70 8.46 -8.13 -19.04
CA GLY A 70 7.59 -7.60 -20.10
C GLY A 70 6.19 -7.20 -19.65
N CYS A 71 5.94 -7.01 -18.34
CA CYS A 71 4.65 -6.51 -17.88
C CYS A 71 4.49 -5.04 -18.25
N ASP A 72 3.32 -4.67 -18.81
CA ASP A 72 2.96 -3.29 -19.10
C ASP A 72 2.08 -2.73 -17.98
N PHE A 73 2.62 -1.86 -17.15
CA PHE A 73 1.96 -1.30 -15.98
C PHE A 73 2.50 0.08 -15.63
N ASP A 74 1.73 0.80 -14.81
CA ASP A 74 2.17 1.99 -14.09
C ASP A 74 2.21 1.73 -12.59
N LEU A 75 3.26 2.22 -11.91
CA LEU A 75 3.34 2.26 -10.45
C LEU A 75 3.19 3.71 -9.98
N TRP A 76 2.08 4.01 -9.33
CA TRP A 76 1.82 5.33 -8.74
C TRP A 76 2.22 5.36 -7.27
N ILE A 77 3.14 6.26 -6.93
CA ILE A 77 3.60 6.50 -5.57
C ILE A 77 3.05 7.85 -5.11
N ILE A 78 2.10 7.80 -4.17
CA ILE A 78 1.35 8.96 -3.69
C ILE A 78 1.78 9.27 -2.26
N GLY A 79 2.37 10.44 -2.06
CA GLY A 79 2.86 10.89 -0.78
C GLY A 79 4.21 11.60 -0.87
N GLU A 80 4.69 12.05 0.27
CA GLU A 80 5.95 12.75 0.44
C GLU A 80 6.73 12.17 1.62
N GLY A 81 8.02 12.43 1.69
CA GLY A 81 8.83 12.03 2.84
C GLY A 81 10.32 12.12 2.62
N SER A 82 11.07 11.79 3.68
CA SER A 82 12.53 11.93 3.71
C SER A 82 13.27 11.10 2.67
N LEU A 83 12.66 10.02 2.17
CA LEU A 83 13.26 9.13 1.19
C LEU A 83 12.92 9.47 -0.26
N GLU A 84 12.14 10.52 -0.53
CA GLU A 84 11.66 10.83 -1.88
C GLU A 84 12.80 10.95 -2.90
N LYS A 85 13.85 11.72 -2.57
CA LYS A 85 15.00 11.91 -3.47
C LYS A 85 15.72 10.60 -3.77
N SER A 86 15.95 9.77 -2.76
CA SER A 86 16.62 8.48 -2.93
C SER A 86 15.79 7.47 -3.71
N LEU A 87 14.47 7.44 -3.51
CA LEU A 87 13.56 6.57 -4.24
C LEU A 87 13.43 6.98 -5.71
N LYS A 88 13.38 8.29 -6.01
CA LYS A 88 13.42 8.79 -7.40
C LYS A 88 14.74 8.43 -8.10
N ALA A 89 15.88 8.62 -7.43
CA ALA A 89 17.18 8.22 -7.97
C ALA A 89 17.24 6.70 -8.24
N MET A 90 16.74 5.88 -7.32
CA MET A 90 16.66 4.42 -7.48
C MET A 90 15.76 4.02 -8.66
N SER A 91 14.61 4.67 -8.83
CA SER A 91 13.72 4.45 -9.97
C SER A 91 14.39 4.77 -11.29
N HIS A 92 15.09 5.91 -11.35
CA HIS A 92 15.85 6.32 -12.53
C HIS A 92 17.00 5.35 -12.86
N GLU A 93 17.79 4.94 -11.86
CA GLU A 93 18.86 3.95 -12.02
C GLU A 93 18.34 2.60 -12.56
N TYR A 94 17.12 2.24 -12.17
CA TYR A 94 16.46 1.03 -12.67
C TYR A 94 15.81 1.21 -14.05
N GLY A 95 15.89 2.40 -14.64
CA GLY A 95 15.31 2.70 -15.96
C GLY A 95 13.79 2.65 -15.99
N MET A 96 13.13 3.13 -14.91
CA MET A 96 11.67 3.01 -14.75
C MET A 96 10.93 4.35 -14.87
N ASP A 97 11.55 5.38 -15.45
CA ASP A 97 10.95 6.73 -15.56
C ASP A 97 9.66 6.75 -16.40
N ASP A 98 9.47 5.75 -17.24
CA ASP A 98 8.31 5.59 -18.11
C ASP A 98 7.11 4.88 -17.45
N CYS A 99 7.31 4.23 -16.29
CA CYS A 99 6.27 3.45 -15.61
C CYS A 99 6.15 3.71 -14.11
N VAL A 100 7.07 4.43 -13.49
CA VAL A 100 6.99 4.79 -12.06
C VAL A 100 6.76 6.29 -11.92
N HIS A 101 5.64 6.66 -11.31
CA HIS A 101 5.19 8.03 -11.19
C HIS A 101 5.07 8.45 -9.73
N PHE A 102 5.92 9.38 -9.30
CA PHE A 102 5.85 10.01 -7.99
C PHE A 102 4.89 11.19 -8.06
N LEU A 103 3.66 11.03 -7.55
CA LEU A 103 2.57 11.99 -7.66
C LEU A 103 2.59 13.06 -6.55
N GLY A 104 3.55 12.98 -5.61
CA GLY A 104 3.59 13.88 -4.46
C GLY A 104 2.43 13.66 -3.49
N PHE A 105 2.25 14.60 -2.56
CA PHE A 105 1.14 14.56 -1.61
C PHE A 105 -0.18 14.94 -2.27
N GLN A 106 -1.17 14.07 -2.18
CA GLN A 106 -2.52 14.29 -2.72
C GLN A 106 -3.56 14.30 -1.58
N LYS A 107 -4.43 15.30 -1.57
CA LYS A 107 -5.50 15.42 -0.58
C LYS A 107 -6.83 15.80 -1.26
N PRO A 108 -7.76 14.84 -1.39
CA PRO A 108 -7.63 13.42 -1.02
C PRO A 108 -6.82 12.62 -2.04
N SER A 109 -6.27 11.46 -1.61
CA SER A 109 -5.64 10.47 -2.51
C SER A 109 -6.66 9.55 -3.21
N TYR A 110 -7.89 9.55 -2.76
CA TYR A 110 -8.95 8.62 -3.16
C TYR A 110 -9.26 8.60 -4.67
N PRO A 111 -9.26 9.74 -5.41
CA PRO A 111 -9.46 9.70 -6.87
C PRO A 111 -8.41 8.86 -7.58
N TYR A 112 -7.13 9.01 -7.19
CA TYR A 112 -6.04 8.22 -7.75
C TYR A 112 -6.13 6.75 -7.37
N MET A 113 -6.45 6.45 -6.11
CA MET A 113 -6.66 5.09 -5.64
C MET A 113 -7.81 4.43 -6.40
N LYS A 114 -8.92 5.11 -6.61
CA LYS A 114 -10.09 4.59 -7.32
C LYS A 114 -9.79 4.19 -8.76
N GLU A 115 -8.88 4.90 -9.41
CA GLU A 115 -8.44 4.61 -10.78
C GLU A 115 -7.42 3.46 -10.87
N ALA A 116 -6.79 3.08 -9.77
CA ALA A 116 -5.83 1.98 -9.76
C ALA A 116 -6.52 0.61 -9.77
N ASP A 117 -5.79 -0.42 -10.19
CA ASP A 117 -6.25 -1.82 -10.18
C ASP A 117 -5.84 -2.52 -8.89
N ILE A 118 -4.63 -2.24 -8.41
CA ILE A 118 -4.06 -2.84 -7.20
C ILE A 118 -3.59 -1.75 -6.25
N TYR A 119 -3.91 -1.91 -4.98
CA TYR A 119 -3.22 -1.22 -3.89
C TYR A 119 -2.12 -2.13 -3.33
N LEU A 120 -0.88 -1.65 -3.34
CA LEU A 120 0.29 -2.35 -2.82
C LEU A 120 0.76 -1.74 -1.49
N ASN A 121 0.90 -2.57 -0.46
CA ASN A 121 1.53 -2.21 0.82
C ASN A 121 2.73 -3.10 1.08
N THR A 122 3.93 -2.52 1.11
CA THR A 122 5.20 -3.22 1.37
C THR A 122 5.79 -2.94 2.75
N SER A 123 5.01 -2.35 3.65
CA SER A 123 5.46 -1.92 4.98
C SER A 123 6.07 -3.06 5.81
N GLU A 124 7.09 -2.75 6.61
CA GLU A 124 7.69 -3.71 7.54
C GLU A 124 6.99 -3.76 8.91
N ALA A 125 6.28 -2.69 9.28
CA ALA A 125 5.51 -2.64 10.52
C ALA A 125 4.43 -1.55 10.46
N GLU A 126 3.21 -1.89 10.81
CA GLU A 126 2.11 -0.94 11.02
C GLU A 126 1.15 -1.47 12.08
N GLY A 127 0.68 -0.58 12.95
CA GLY A 127 -0.31 -0.95 13.96
C GLY A 127 -1.69 -1.21 13.34
N TYR A 128 -2.15 -0.27 12.49
CA TYR A 128 -3.42 -0.36 11.76
C TYR A 128 -3.34 0.55 10.51
N PRO A 129 -2.98 0.01 9.35
CA PRO A 129 -2.78 0.78 8.12
C PRO A 129 -4.12 1.27 7.53
N LEU A 130 -4.52 2.51 7.87
CA LEU A 130 -5.79 3.10 7.41
C LEU A 130 -5.94 3.05 5.88
N VAL A 131 -4.85 3.22 5.15
CA VAL A 131 -4.90 3.21 3.68
C VAL A 131 -5.32 1.84 3.13
N VAL A 132 -5.04 0.73 3.82
CA VAL A 132 -5.57 -0.60 3.47
C VAL A 132 -7.09 -0.63 3.61
N CYS A 133 -7.64 -0.05 4.68
CA CYS A 133 -9.09 0.08 4.85
C CYS A 133 -9.72 0.99 3.77
N GLU A 134 -9.04 2.08 3.42
CA GLU A 134 -9.46 3.00 2.36
C GLU A 134 -9.50 2.29 1.00
N ALA A 135 -8.48 1.48 0.69
CA ALA A 135 -8.41 0.65 -0.51
C ALA A 135 -9.57 -0.35 -0.58
N LEU A 136 -9.89 -1.03 0.53
CA LEU A 136 -11.07 -1.91 0.63
C LEU A 136 -12.38 -1.15 0.38
N CYS A 137 -12.55 0.04 0.94
CA CYS A 137 -13.73 0.87 0.72
C CYS A 137 -13.90 1.29 -0.75
N LEU A 138 -12.80 1.41 -1.48
CA LEU A 138 -12.77 1.74 -2.90
C LEU A 138 -12.88 0.53 -3.82
N GLY A 139 -12.80 -0.69 -3.27
CA GLY A 139 -12.92 -1.96 -4.00
C GLY A 139 -11.68 -2.34 -4.79
N LEU A 140 -10.49 -1.89 -4.39
CA LEU A 140 -9.24 -2.28 -5.02
C LEU A 140 -8.86 -3.71 -4.66
N ALA A 141 -8.21 -4.40 -5.58
CA ALA A 141 -7.43 -5.58 -5.22
C ALA A 141 -6.24 -5.15 -4.34
N ILE A 142 -5.90 -5.95 -3.33
CA ILE A 142 -4.86 -5.58 -2.37
C ILE A 142 -3.78 -6.65 -2.32
N VAL A 143 -2.52 -6.22 -2.44
CA VAL A 143 -1.35 -7.01 -2.06
C VAL A 143 -0.67 -6.29 -0.90
N ALA A 144 -0.51 -6.97 0.22
CA ALA A 144 0.11 -6.39 1.41
C ALA A 144 1.09 -7.37 2.07
N THR A 145 2.18 -6.84 2.60
CA THR A 145 3.06 -7.64 3.46
C THR A 145 2.31 -8.09 4.70
N ASP A 146 2.55 -9.35 5.11
CA ASP A 146 1.92 -9.97 6.29
C ASP A 146 2.51 -9.39 7.58
N ILE A 147 2.00 -8.23 7.94
CA ILE A 147 2.28 -7.53 9.19
C ILE A 147 1.01 -7.45 10.02
N SER A 148 1.14 -7.38 11.35
CA SER A 148 0.01 -7.52 12.28
C SER A 148 -1.21 -6.67 11.92
N GLY A 149 -1.02 -5.42 11.53
CA GLY A 149 -2.12 -4.52 11.17
C GLY A 149 -2.79 -4.87 9.85
N ALA A 150 -2.03 -5.26 8.83
CA ALA A 150 -2.57 -5.67 7.53
C ALA A 150 -3.28 -7.02 7.63
N SER A 151 -2.68 -8.00 8.35
CA SER A 151 -3.26 -9.32 8.58
C SER A 151 -4.61 -9.24 9.30
N GLU A 152 -4.74 -8.36 10.28
CA GLU A 152 -6.00 -8.12 11.00
C GLU A 152 -7.08 -7.53 10.08
N ILE A 153 -6.74 -6.51 9.25
CA ILE A 153 -7.68 -5.87 8.34
C ILE A 153 -8.11 -6.80 7.21
N LEU A 154 -7.17 -7.55 6.65
CA LEU A 154 -7.42 -8.44 5.51
C LEU A 154 -7.90 -9.84 5.93
N ALA A 155 -8.23 -10.04 7.22
CA ALA A 155 -8.73 -11.30 7.78
C ALA A 155 -7.92 -12.52 7.29
N SER A 156 -6.60 -12.47 7.42
CA SER A 156 -5.69 -13.53 6.98
C SER A 156 -5.89 -13.95 5.51
N SER A 157 -5.99 -12.97 4.62
CA SER A 157 -6.15 -13.11 3.16
C SER A 157 -7.58 -13.35 2.64
N GLU A 158 -8.63 -13.18 3.46
CA GLU A 158 -10.01 -13.22 2.98
C GLU A 158 -10.35 -12.01 2.08
N TYR A 159 -9.84 -10.82 2.44
CA TYR A 159 -10.17 -9.55 1.75
C TYR A 159 -9.01 -8.94 0.96
N GLY A 160 -7.93 -9.69 0.79
CA GLY A 160 -6.76 -9.26 0.04
C GLY A 160 -5.62 -10.26 0.19
N LEU A 161 -4.62 -10.15 -0.64
CA LEU A 161 -3.51 -11.09 -0.66
C LEU A 161 -2.42 -10.65 0.32
N LEU A 162 -2.22 -11.43 1.39
CA LEU A 162 -1.08 -11.29 2.29
C LEU A 162 0.11 -12.08 1.75
N VAL A 163 1.26 -11.43 1.71
CA VAL A 163 2.53 -12.00 1.22
C VAL A 163 3.64 -11.77 2.23
N SER A 164 4.67 -12.60 2.22
CA SER A 164 5.83 -12.33 3.07
C SER A 164 6.55 -11.04 2.65
N GLU A 165 7.47 -10.58 3.49
CA GLU A 165 8.28 -9.38 3.19
C GLU A 165 9.34 -9.60 2.09
N LYS A 166 9.46 -10.81 1.56
CA LYS A 166 10.41 -11.15 0.48
C LYS A 166 9.95 -10.58 -0.84
N GLU A 167 10.88 -10.02 -1.59
CA GLU A 167 10.61 -9.45 -2.93
C GLU A 167 9.98 -10.48 -3.88
N GLU A 168 10.38 -11.76 -3.77
CA GLU A 168 9.81 -12.87 -4.53
C GLU A 168 8.31 -13.06 -4.28
N ASP A 169 7.90 -13.04 -3.01
CA ASP A 169 6.50 -13.28 -2.65
C ASP A 169 5.61 -12.08 -3.01
N ILE A 170 6.15 -10.85 -2.89
CA ILE A 170 5.47 -9.64 -3.36
C ILE A 170 5.30 -9.69 -4.88
N TYR A 171 6.36 -10.06 -5.62
CA TYR A 171 6.30 -10.23 -7.07
C TYR A 171 5.23 -11.25 -7.48
N ASN A 172 5.24 -12.44 -6.87
CA ASN A 172 4.27 -13.49 -7.15
C ASN A 172 2.84 -13.06 -6.82
N GLY A 173 2.66 -12.30 -5.73
CA GLY A 173 1.38 -11.73 -5.35
C GLY A 173 0.84 -10.77 -6.41
N LEU A 174 1.66 -9.86 -6.92
CA LEU A 174 1.28 -8.95 -7.99
C LEU A 174 1.00 -9.68 -9.30
N LYS A 175 1.87 -10.60 -9.72
CA LYS A 175 1.68 -11.41 -10.96
C LYS A 175 0.38 -12.20 -10.94
N ARG A 176 -0.08 -12.64 -9.78
CA ARG A 176 -1.35 -13.38 -9.65
C ARG A 176 -2.57 -12.51 -9.93
N LEU A 177 -2.47 -11.20 -9.68
CA LEU A 177 -3.58 -10.26 -9.83
C LEU A 177 -3.52 -9.46 -11.14
N MET A 178 -2.39 -9.46 -11.85
CA MET A 178 -2.20 -8.88 -13.18
C MET A 178 -2.68 -9.84 -14.26
#